data_2b65156e6e1617db5863e80edaffc5cf
#
_entry.id   2b65156e6e1617db5863e80edaffc5cf
#
_cell.length_a   1.000
_cell.length_b   1.000
_cell.length_c   1.000
_cell.angle_alpha   90.00
_cell.angle_beta   90.00
_cell.angle_gamma   90.00
#
_symmetry.space_group_name_H-M   'P 1'
#
loop_
_entity.id
_entity.type
_entity.pdbx_description
1 polymer ?
#
loop_
_entity_poly.entity_id
_entity_poly.type
_entity_poly.pdbx_seq_one_letter_code
_entity_poly.pdbx_strand_id
1 'polypeptide(L)'
;RHFLSSVSRILRHQVNFNEITLPERIVKVDSFPMGIDYNKFEAAAQNHFKNTEEQRTELQRRLDHHSNETPEAKLILSIDRLDYTKGIANRIRAFEYFLDNHPEFIEKVRLVMLAVPSRSNVPQYQRLKREIDELVGRINGKFSTVSWTPIWYFYRSMPFENLIDLYTSCDIALLTPIRDGMN
;
A
#
# COMPACT_ATOMS: atom_id res chain seq x y z
N ARG A 1 -3.41 24.72 -2.59
CA ARG A 1 -3.20 25.63 -3.75
C ARG A 1 -4.37 25.59 -4.74
N HIS A 2 -4.77 24.43 -5.25
CA HIS A 2 -5.84 24.32 -6.27
C HIS A 2 -7.19 24.90 -5.81
N PHE A 3 -7.62 24.66 -4.58
CA PHE A 3 -8.86 25.21 -4.04
C PHE A 3 -8.87 26.73 -4.09
N LEU A 4 -7.85 27.39 -3.54
CA LEU A 4 -7.73 28.85 -3.54
C LEU A 4 -7.70 29.44 -4.96
N SER A 5 -6.96 28.79 -5.87
CA SER A 5 -6.93 29.15 -7.28
C SER A 5 -8.31 29.03 -7.94
N SER A 6 -9.09 28.00 -7.61
CA SER A 6 -10.47 27.84 -8.12
C SER A 6 -11.40 28.91 -7.56
N VAL A 7 -11.30 29.21 -6.27
CA VAL A 7 -12.08 30.32 -5.64
C VAL A 7 -11.81 31.64 -6.31
N SER A 8 -10.54 31.99 -6.54
CA SER A 8 -10.18 33.25 -7.21
C SER A 8 -10.66 33.29 -8.65
N ARG A 9 -10.44 32.22 -9.43
CA ARG A 9 -10.73 32.20 -10.88
C ARG A 9 -12.22 32.03 -11.21
N ILE A 10 -12.92 31.16 -10.48
CA ILE A 10 -14.30 30.79 -10.79
C ILE A 10 -15.27 31.68 -10.03
N LEU A 11 -15.05 31.88 -8.73
CA LEU A 11 -15.96 32.65 -7.87
C LEU A 11 -15.58 34.13 -7.79
N ARG A 12 -14.41 34.53 -8.32
CA ARG A 12 -13.89 35.89 -8.34
C ARG A 12 -13.78 36.55 -6.95
N HIS A 13 -13.64 35.72 -5.89
CA HIS A 13 -13.36 36.27 -4.57
C HIS A 13 -11.87 36.62 -4.45
N GLN A 14 -11.60 37.65 -3.66
CA GLN A 14 -10.24 38.05 -3.34
C GLN A 14 -9.59 36.97 -2.45
N VAL A 15 -8.44 36.51 -2.87
CA VAL A 15 -7.62 35.52 -2.14
C VAL A 15 -6.27 36.15 -1.82
N ASN A 16 -5.92 36.18 -0.55
CA ASN A 16 -4.64 36.69 -0.07
C ASN A 16 -3.97 35.56 0.75
N PHE A 17 -2.86 34.97 0.22
CA PHE A 17 -2.21 33.81 0.79
C PHE A 17 -3.20 32.65 1.02
N ASN A 18 -3.58 32.40 2.27
CA ASN A 18 -4.50 31.36 2.70
C ASN A 18 -5.85 31.92 3.19
N GLU A 19 -6.16 33.18 2.90
CA GLU A 19 -7.41 33.84 3.30
C GLU A 19 -8.26 34.19 2.09
N ILE A 20 -9.56 33.95 2.21
CA ILE A 20 -10.59 34.33 1.24
C ILE A 20 -11.42 35.43 1.87
N THR A 21 -11.46 36.57 1.23
CA THR A 21 -12.32 37.69 1.67
C THR A 21 -13.71 37.56 1.08
N LEU A 22 -14.69 37.39 1.95
CA LEU A 22 -16.11 37.43 1.62
C LEU A 22 -16.73 38.74 2.16
N PRO A 23 -17.90 39.17 1.67
CA PRO A 23 -18.52 40.45 2.12
C PRO A 23 -18.70 40.55 3.64
N GLU A 24 -19.01 39.44 4.30
CA GLU A 24 -19.36 39.44 5.73
C GLU A 24 -18.30 38.77 6.63
N ARG A 25 -17.29 38.13 6.03
CA ARG A 25 -16.25 37.38 6.81
C ARG A 25 -15.00 37.12 6.01
N ILE A 26 -13.92 36.86 6.74
CA ILE A 26 -12.69 36.29 6.19
C ILE A 26 -12.68 34.77 6.50
N VAL A 27 -12.41 33.94 5.49
CA VAL A 27 -12.29 32.50 5.63
C VAL A 27 -10.84 32.14 5.49
N LYS A 28 -10.26 31.53 6.53
CA LYS A 28 -8.92 30.96 6.50
C LYS A 28 -8.96 29.55 5.95
N VAL A 29 -8.09 29.27 4.99
CA VAL A 29 -7.94 27.96 4.34
C VAL A 29 -6.56 27.44 4.66
N ASP A 30 -6.51 26.28 5.30
CA ASP A 30 -5.24 25.65 5.64
C ASP A 30 -5.27 24.14 5.36
N SER A 31 -4.13 23.48 5.51
CA SER A 31 -4.00 22.05 5.42
C SER A 31 -4.03 21.45 6.83
N PHE A 32 -4.96 20.53 7.05
CA PHE A 32 -5.14 19.85 8.33
C PHE A 32 -4.86 18.34 8.12
N PRO A 33 -3.60 17.94 8.04
CA PRO A 33 -3.28 16.53 7.83
C PRO A 33 -3.76 15.69 9.03
N MET A 34 -4.44 14.60 8.74
CA MET A 34 -4.72 13.58 9.76
C MET A 34 -3.44 12.81 10.01
N GLY A 35 -3.05 12.67 11.25
CA GLY A 35 -1.96 11.79 11.65
C GLY A 35 -2.46 10.34 11.82
N ILE A 36 -1.58 9.50 12.32
CA ILE A 36 -1.91 8.18 12.84
C ILE A 36 -1.60 8.13 14.35
N ASP A 37 -2.22 7.22 15.05
CA ASP A 37 -1.87 6.92 16.44
C ASP A 37 -0.56 6.11 16.46
N TYR A 38 0.56 6.82 16.38
CA TYR A 38 1.89 6.21 16.38
C TYR A 38 2.11 5.28 17.57
N ASN A 39 1.71 5.70 18.78
CA ASN A 39 1.92 4.93 19.99
C ASN A 39 1.20 3.58 19.95
N LYS A 40 0.00 3.53 19.35
CA LYS A 40 -0.75 2.29 19.16
C LYS A 40 -0.01 1.31 18.24
N PHE A 41 0.54 1.80 17.12
CA PHE A 41 1.29 0.96 16.19
C PHE A 41 2.61 0.50 16.79
N GLU A 42 3.33 1.38 17.45
CA GLU A 42 4.60 1.06 18.11
C GLU A 42 4.40 0.01 19.21
N ALA A 43 3.43 0.20 20.11
CA ALA A 43 3.11 -0.77 21.15
C ALA A 43 2.73 -2.14 20.57
N ALA A 44 1.94 -2.17 19.50
CA ALA A 44 1.56 -3.40 18.83
C ALA A 44 2.78 -4.10 18.19
N ALA A 45 3.68 -3.36 17.55
CA ALA A 45 4.93 -3.89 16.99
C ALA A 45 5.85 -4.45 18.09
N GLN A 46 6.01 -3.75 19.22
CA GLN A 46 6.79 -4.25 20.35
C GLN A 46 6.21 -5.53 20.95
N ASN A 47 4.88 -5.64 21.03
CA ASN A 47 4.21 -6.84 21.50
C ASN A 47 4.38 -8.00 20.52
N HIS A 48 4.33 -7.74 19.22
CA HIS A 48 4.55 -8.74 18.18
C HIS A 48 5.87 -9.51 18.39
N PHE A 49 6.97 -8.81 18.68
CA PHE A 49 8.27 -9.43 18.92
C PHE A 49 8.35 -10.23 20.25
N LYS A 50 7.40 -10.03 21.15
CA LYS A 50 7.32 -10.76 22.43
C LYS A 50 6.35 -11.95 22.39
N ASN A 51 5.62 -12.13 21.31
CA ASN A 51 4.65 -13.20 21.16
C ASN A 51 5.32 -14.58 21.27
N THR A 52 4.74 -15.44 22.10
CA THR A 52 5.07 -16.87 22.11
C THR A 52 4.54 -17.56 20.85
N GLU A 53 5.04 -18.76 20.53
CA GLU A 53 4.55 -19.53 19.37
C GLU A 53 3.03 -19.72 19.35
N GLU A 54 2.41 -19.87 20.52
CA GLU A 54 0.96 -20.05 20.67
C GLU A 54 0.20 -18.76 20.37
N GLN A 55 0.81 -17.59 20.63
CA GLN A 55 0.22 -16.28 20.42
C GLN A 55 0.40 -15.75 19.00
N ARG A 56 1.30 -16.38 18.21
CA ARG A 56 1.55 -15.98 16.82
C ARG A 56 0.37 -16.28 15.93
N THR A 57 0.05 -15.33 15.04
CA THR A 57 -0.94 -15.56 13.99
C THR A 57 -0.42 -16.60 12.97
N GLU A 58 -1.31 -17.19 12.18
CA GLU A 58 -0.91 -18.05 11.07
C GLU A 58 -0.04 -17.29 10.05
N LEU A 59 -0.37 -16.02 9.81
CA LEU A 59 0.40 -15.16 8.91
C LEU A 59 1.81 -14.92 9.45
N GLN A 60 1.95 -14.61 10.74
CA GLN A 60 3.25 -14.43 11.38
C GLN A 60 4.11 -15.68 11.26
N ARG A 61 3.58 -16.87 11.58
CA ARG A 61 4.31 -18.15 11.43
C ARG A 61 4.80 -18.37 9.99
N ARG A 62 3.97 -18.01 9.00
CA ARG A 62 4.34 -18.14 7.58
C ARG A 62 5.44 -17.15 7.19
N LEU A 63 5.41 -15.93 7.69
CA LEU A 63 6.45 -14.91 7.47
C LEU A 63 7.77 -15.31 8.15
N ASP A 64 7.70 -15.78 9.40
CA ASP A 64 8.86 -16.27 10.16
C ASP A 64 9.49 -17.49 9.47
N HIS A 65 8.68 -18.44 9.01
CA HIS A 65 9.16 -19.60 8.26
C HIS A 65 9.90 -19.18 6.98
N HIS A 66 9.31 -18.23 6.22
CA HIS A 66 9.98 -17.68 5.04
C HIS A 66 11.30 -17.00 5.39
N SER A 67 11.35 -16.19 6.45
CA SER A 67 12.57 -15.53 6.89
C SER A 67 13.67 -16.52 7.32
N ASN A 68 13.28 -17.63 7.95
CA ASN A 68 14.21 -18.67 8.36
C ASN A 68 14.75 -19.50 7.19
N GLU A 69 13.92 -19.82 6.20
CA GLU A 69 14.33 -20.58 5.02
C GLU A 69 15.15 -19.76 4.02
N THR A 70 14.85 -18.47 3.92
CA THR A 70 15.48 -17.55 2.96
C THR A 70 15.91 -16.24 3.63
N PRO A 71 16.90 -16.26 4.54
CA PRO A 71 17.29 -15.09 5.34
C PRO A 71 17.83 -13.92 4.50
N GLU A 72 18.35 -14.21 3.32
CA GLU A 72 18.85 -13.21 2.36
C GLU A 72 17.71 -12.56 1.52
N ALA A 73 16.52 -13.17 1.49
CA ALA A 73 15.42 -12.69 0.69
C ALA A 73 14.74 -11.49 1.34
N LYS A 74 14.40 -10.49 0.52
CA LYS A 74 13.74 -9.25 0.96
C LYS A 74 12.25 -9.27 0.64
N LEU A 75 11.44 -8.89 1.63
CA LEU A 75 10.00 -8.73 1.47
C LEU A 75 9.66 -7.26 1.22
N ILE A 76 9.04 -7.01 0.07
CA ILE A 76 8.58 -5.68 -0.34
C ILE A 76 7.07 -5.60 -0.06
N LEU A 77 6.66 -4.73 0.84
CA LEU A 77 5.26 -4.60 1.27
C LEU A 77 4.51 -3.56 0.44
N SER A 78 3.31 -3.92 0.03
CA SER A 78 2.37 -3.07 -0.68
C SER A 78 0.98 -3.23 -0.06
N ILE A 79 0.51 -2.26 0.70
CA ILE A 79 -0.85 -2.25 1.29
C ILE A 79 -1.61 -1.04 0.78
N ASP A 80 -2.71 -1.29 0.08
CA ASP A 80 -3.61 -0.24 -0.39
C ASP A 80 -5.05 -0.75 -0.49
N ARG A 81 -6.01 0.17 -0.44
CA ARG A 81 -7.34 -0.13 -0.98
C ARG A 81 -7.24 -0.34 -2.48
N LEU A 82 -8.02 -1.27 -3.02
CA LEU A 82 -8.11 -1.42 -4.47
C LEU A 82 -8.75 -0.17 -5.09
N ASP A 83 -7.91 0.75 -5.53
CA ASP A 83 -8.31 2.02 -6.13
C ASP A 83 -7.32 2.40 -7.25
N TYR A 84 -7.83 2.92 -8.37
CA TYR A 84 -6.99 3.32 -9.51
C TYR A 84 -6.00 4.44 -9.15
N THR A 85 -6.32 5.27 -8.17
CA THR A 85 -5.43 6.36 -7.71
C THR A 85 -4.18 5.84 -7.00
N LYS A 86 -4.19 4.59 -6.53
CA LYS A 86 -3.08 3.96 -5.81
C LYS A 86 -1.97 3.42 -6.73
N GLY A 87 -2.21 3.38 -8.03
CA GLY A 87 -1.20 2.95 -9.00
C GLY A 87 -0.78 1.48 -8.90
N ILE A 88 -1.64 0.61 -8.36
CA ILE A 88 -1.31 -0.80 -8.06
C ILE A 88 -0.88 -1.54 -9.34
N ALA A 89 -1.60 -1.40 -10.44
CA ALA A 89 -1.24 -2.06 -11.69
C ALA A 89 0.15 -1.63 -12.20
N ASN A 90 0.47 -0.33 -12.08
CA ASN A 90 1.79 0.19 -12.48
C ASN A 90 2.90 -0.34 -11.55
N ARG A 91 2.63 -0.47 -10.25
CA ARG A 91 3.55 -1.07 -9.27
C ARG A 91 3.88 -2.51 -9.62
N ILE A 92 2.87 -3.31 -9.99
CA ILE A 92 3.06 -4.70 -10.40
C ILE A 92 3.89 -4.79 -11.69
N ARG A 93 3.61 -3.94 -12.69
CA ARG A 93 4.41 -3.87 -13.93
C ARG A 93 5.84 -3.42 -13.67
N ALA A 94 6.05 -2.47 -12.75
CA ALA A 94 7.38 -2.04 -12.37
C ALA A 94 8.16 -3.18 -11.68
N PHE A 95 7.50 -3.98 -10.86
CA PHE A 95 8.12 -5.16 -10.25
C PHE A 95 8.46 -6.24 -11.29
N GLU A 96 7.58 -6.47 -12.28
CA GLU A 96 7.89 -7.34 -13.41
C GLU A 96 9.12 -6.85 -14.18
N TYR A 97 9.13 -5.57 -14.55
CA TYR A 97 10.26 -4.95 -15.25
C TYR A 97 11.56 -5.07 -14.45
N PHE A 98 11.49 -4.92 -13.13
CA PHE A 98 12.63 -5.11 -12.24
C PHE A 98 13.18 -6.54 -12.33
N LEU A 99 12.33 -7.58 -12.23
CA LEU A 99 12.75 -8.98 -12.32
C LEU A 99 13.29 -9.35 -13.71
N ASP A 100 12.73 -8.77 -14.77
CA ASP A 100 13.23 -8.99 -16.14
C ASP A 100 14.63 -8.43 -16.36
N ASN A 101 14.94 -7.29 -15.76
CA ASN A 101 16.23 -6.62 -15.95
C ASN A 101 17.27 -6.98 -14.89
N HIS A 102 16.84 -7.62 -13.81
CA HIS A 102 17.66 -7.98 -12.67
C HIS A 102 17.41 -9.43 -12.24
N PRO A 103 17.74 -10.42 -13.09
CA PRO A 103 17.48 -11.83 -12.79
C PRO A 103 18.23 -12.33 -11.54
N GLU A 104 19.28 -11.64 -11.11
CA GLU A 104 20.03 -11.92 -9.88
C GLU A 104 19.19 -11.75 -8.61
N PHE A 105 18.02 -11.10 -8.69
CA PHE A 105 17.08 -10.94 -7.58
C PHE A 105 15.95 -11.98 -7.58
N ILE A 106 15.87 -12.86 -8.59
CA ILE A 106 14.94 -13.98 -8.57
C ILE A 106 15.27 -14.85 -7.34
N GLU A 107 14.24 -15.26 -6.62
CA GLU A 107 14.30 -15.95 -5.31
C GLU A 107 14.80 -15.09 -4.13
N LYS A 108 15.34 -13.88 -4.39
CA LYS A 108 15.86 -12.98 -3.35
C LYS A 108 14.92 -11.83 -2.96
N VAL A 109 13.85 -11.60 -3.73
CA VAL A 109 12.86 -10.57 -3.41
C VAL A 109 11.45 -11.12 -3.58
N ARG A 110 10.51 -10.65 -2.78
CA ARG A 110 9.09 -10.99 -2.94
C ARG A 110 8.22 -9.76 -2.69
N LEU A 111 7.26 -9.54 -3.57
CA LEU A 111 6.24 -8.52 -3.38
C LEU A 111 5.06 -9.11 -2.58
N VAL A 112 4.90 -8.66 -1.34
CA VAL A 112 3.75 -8.99 -0.48
C VAL A 112 2.71 -7.90 -0.67
N MET A 113 1.62 -8.22 -1.34
CA MET A 113 0.61 -7.24 -1.73
C MET A 113 -0.74 -7.52 -1.07
N LEU A 114 -1.21 -6.59 -0.25
CA LEU A 114 -2.55 -6.56 0.31
C LEU A 114 -3.38 -5.50 -0.41
N ALA A 115 -4.31 -5.92 -1.26
CA ALA A 115 -5.29 -5.06 -1.91
C ALA A 115 -6.64 -5.19 -1.20
N VAL A 116 -6.99 -4.20 -0.40
CA VAL A 116 -8.24 -4.21 0.35
C VAL A 116 -9.41 -3.88 -0.58
N PRO A 117 -10.47 -4.73 -0.65
CA PRO A 117 -11.64 -4.48 -1.48
C PRO A 117 -12.24 -3.09 -1.23
N SER A 118 -12.53 -2.37 -2.30
CA SER A 118 -13.18 -1.06 -2.26
C SER A 118 -14.13 -0.93 -3.43
N ARG A 119 -15.34 -0.41 -3.18
CA ARG A 119 -16.33 -0.12 -4.23
C ARG A 119 -16.55 -1.28 -5.21
N SER A 120 -16.60 -2.51 -4.72
CA SER A 120 -16.64 -3.75 -5.50
C SER A 120 -17.81 -3.85 -6.48
N ASN A 121 -18.90 -3.09 -6.26
CA ASN A 121 -20.07 -3.03 -7.15
C ASN A 121 -19.92 -2.03 -8.32
N VAL A 122 -18.82 -1.26 -8.38
CA VAL A 122 -18.57 -0.28 -9.42
C VAL A 122 -17.81 -0.94 -10.58
N PRO A 123 -18.32 -0.90 -11.83
CA PRO A 123 -17.70 -1.62 -12.96
C PRO A 123 -16.21 -1.30 -13.20
N GLN A 124 -15.80 -0.05 -12.97
CA GLN A 124 -14.40 0.36 -13.11
C GLN A 124 -13.47 -0.35 -12.10
N TYR A 125 -13.93 -0.54 -10.85
CA TYR A 125 -13.17 -1.25 -9.82
C TYR A 125 -13.12 -2.76 -10.09
N GLN A 126 -14.18 -3.32 -10.69
CA GLN A 126 -14.17 -4.71 -11.13
C GLN A 126 -13.19 -4.95 -12.29
N ARG A 127 -13.07 -3.99 -13.22
CA ARG A 127 -12.07 -4.05 -14.30
C ARG A 127 -10.66 -3.99 -13.73
N LEU A 128 -10.40 -3.04 -12.81
CA LEU A 128 -9.11 -2.92 -12.14
C LEU A 128 -8.75 -4.22 -11.39
N LYS A 129 -9.72 -4.82 -10.70
CA LYS A 129 -9.50 -6.11 -10.01
C LYS A 129 -9.08 -7.20 -10.99
N ARG A 130 -9.77 -7.35 -12.11
CA ARG A 130 -9.41 -8.33 -13.14
C ARG A 130 -8.03 -8.08 -13.73
N GLU A 131 -7.71 -6.83 -14.06
CA GLU A 131 -6.38 -6.44 -14.55
C GLU A 131 -5.28 -6.84 -13.56
N ILE A 132 -5.49 -6.60 -12.28
CA ILE A 132 -4.52 -6.98 -11.22
C ILE A 132 -4.38 -8.49 -11.14
N ASP A 133 -5.49 -9.24 -11.16
CA ASP A 133 -5.46 -10.70 -11.12
C ASP A 133 -4.68 -11.30 -12.31
N GLU A 134 -4.93 -10.77 -13.51
CA GLU A 134 -4.21 -11.15 -14.72
C GLU A 134 -2.72 -10.85 -14.64
N LEU A 135 -2.35 -9.66 -14.16
CA LEU A 135 -0.96 -9.26 -13.98
C LEU A 135 -0.26 -10.17 -12.97
N VAL A 136 -0.86 -10.40 -11.80
CA VAL A 136 -0.30 -11.26 -10.76
C VAL A 136 -0.16 -12.70 -11.27
N GLY A 137 -1.20 -13.25 -11.90
CA GLY A 137 -1.18 -14.60 -12.46
C GLY A 137 -0.08 -14.77 -13.52
N ARG A 138 0.05 -13.80 -14.42
CA ARG A 138 1.06 -13.81 -15.48
C ARG A 138 2.49 -13.74 -14.92
N ILE A 139 2.74 -12.85 -13.98
CA ILE A 139 4.07 -12.65 -13.38
C ILE A 139 4.45 -13.86 -12.53
N ASN A 140 3.53 -14.37 -11.72
CA ASN A 140 3.76 -15.59 -10.95
C ASN A 140 4.02 -16.77 -11.90
N GLY A 141 3.24 -16.94 -12.97
CA GLY A 141 3.49 -17.99 -13.95
C GLY A 141 4.82 -17.86 -14.70
N LYS A 142 5.30 -16.63 -14.91
CA LYS A 142 6.57 -16.36 -15.62
C LYS A 142 7.81 -16.64 -14.76
N PHE A 143 7.79 -16.24 -13.48
CA PHE A 143 8.99 -16.21 -12.65
C PHE A 143 9.02 -17.21 -11.51
N SER A 144 7.88 -17.84 -11.14
CA SER A 144 7.87 -18.80 -10.03
C SER A 144 8.82 -19.96 -10.29
N THR A 145 9.46 -20.40 -9.22
CA THR A 145 10.20 -21.65 -9.15
C THR A 145 9.43 -22.64 -8.27
N VAL A 146 9.98 -23.83 -8.02
CA VAL A 146 9.34 -24.84 -7.17
C VAL A 146 9.15 -24.34 -5.73
N SER A 147 10.11 -23.56 -5.22
CA SER A 147 10.16 -23.09 -3.83
C SER A 147 9.76 -21.63 -3.67
N TRP A 148 9.65 -20.87 -4.76
CA TRP A 148 9.46 -19.43 -4.68
C TRP A 148 8.37 -18.90 -5.62
N THR A 149 7.58 -17.95 -5.12
CA THR A 149 6.56 -17.21 -5.89
C THR A 149 6.84 -15.72 -5.73
N PRO A 150 6.98 -14.94 -6.83
CA PRO A 150 7.40 -13.54 -6.77
C PRO A 150 6.38 -12.63 -6.07
N ILE A 151 5.08 -12.89 -6.23
CA ILE A 151 4.02 -12.04 -5.65
C ILE A 151 3.12 -12.87 -4.74
N TRP A 152 3.09 -12.53 -3.45
CA TRP A 152 2.03 -12.95 -2.54
C TRP A 152 0.91 -11.92 -2.59
N TYR A 153 -0.22 -12.33 -3.12
CA TYR A 153 -1.36 -11.45 -3.34
C TYR A 153 -2.54 -11.81 -2.45
N PHE A 154 -2.98 -10.84 -1.65
CA PHE A 154 -4.12 -10.94 -0.77
C PHE A 154 -5.18 -9.91 -1.18
N TYR A 155 -6.33 -10.38 -1.70
CA TYR A 155 -7.50 -9.54 -1.98
C TYR A 155 -8.53 -9.69 -0.88
N ARG A 156 -8.29 -9.02 0.25
CA ARG A 156 -9.17 -9.07 1.44
C ARG A 156 -8.84 -7.96 2.41
N SER A 157 -9.74 -7.72 3.39
CA SER A 157 -9.38 -6.99 4.61
C SER A 157 -8.63 -7.92 5.55
N MET A 158 -7.75 -7.35 6.37
CA MET A 158 -7.04 -8.08 7.41
C MET A 158 -7.29 -7.44 8.78
N PRO A 159 -7.35 -8.22 9.88
CA PRO A 159 -7.33 -7.71 11.24
C PRO A 159 -6.07 -6.87 11.51
N PHE A 160 -6.13 -6.02 12.53
CA PHE A 160 -5.02 -5.14 12.88
C PHE A 160 -3.74 -5.91 13.22
N GLU A 161 -3.85 -7.03 13.91
CA GLU A 161 -2.73 -7.89 14.28
C GLU A 161 -1.98 -8.39 13.03
N ASN A 162 -2.72 -8.85 12.01
CA ASN A 162 -2.10 -9.29 10.75
C ASN A 162 -1.46 -8.13 9.95
N LEU A 163 -1.97 -6.90 10.09
CA LEU A 163 -1.29 -5.73 9.52
C LEU A 163 0.03 -5.46 10.24
N ILE A 164 0.06 -5.62 11.56
CA ILE A 164 1.30 -5.51 12.34
C ILE A 164 2.30 -6.59 11.91
N ASP A 165 1.86 -7.84 11.72
CA ASP A 165 2.72 -8.92 11.21
C ASP A 165 3.39 -8.52 9.88
N LEU A 166 2.62 -7.95 8.94
CA LEU A 166 3.17 -7.49 7.66
C LEU A 166 4.15 -6.33 7.83
N TYR A 167 3.81 -5.33 8.65
CA TYR A 167 4.67 -4.15 8.86
C TYR A 167 5.99 -4.51 9.54
N THR A 168 5.99 -5.46 10.47
CA THR A 168 7.18 -5.85 11.23
C THR A 168 8.08 -6.85 10.51
N SER A 169 7.50 -7.65 9.58
CA SER A 169 8.24 -8.69 8.87
C SER A 169 8.75 -8.26 7.49
N CYS A 170 8.31 -7.13 6.95
CA CYS A 170 8.75 -6.67 5.63
C CYS A 170 9.90 -5.67 5.73
N ASP A 171 10.84 -5.77 4.77
CA ASP A 171 12.04 -4.92 4.72
C ASP A 171 11.78 -3.56 4.07
N ILE A 172 10.90 -3.51 3.08
CA ILE A 172 10.66 -2.33 2.24
C ILE A 172 9.17 -2.09 2.11
N ALA A 173 8.70 -0.86 2.35
CA ALA A 173 7.35 -0.44 2.00
C ALA A 173 7.35 0.26 0.64
N LEU A 174 6.58 -0.27 -0.33
CA LEU A 174 6.48 0.27 -1.68
C LEU A 174 5.13 0.96 -1.90
N LEU A 175 5.15 2.27 -1.96
CA LEU A 175 3.99 3.14 -2.16
C LEU A 175 4.17 3.93 -3.47
N THR A 176 3.22 3.77 -4.41
CA THR A 176 3.29 4.42 -5.73
C THR A 176 1.97 5.05 -6.14
N PRO A 177 1.33 5.86 -5.29
CA PRO A 177 0.06 6.47 -5.66
C PRO A 177 0.26 7.45 -6.83
N ILE A 178 -0.68 7.44 -7.77
CA ILE A 178 -0.71 8.42 -8.86
C ILE A 178 -1.11 9.78 -8.30
N ARG A 179 -2.09 9.76 -7.40
CA ARG A 179 -2.56 10.93 -6.67
C ARG A 179 -3.22 10.51 -5.37
N ASP A 180 -2.65 10.94 -4.26
CA ASP A 180 -3.24 10.74 -2.94
C ASP A 180 -3.01 11.96 -2.06
N GLY A 181 -3.85 12.13 -1.06
CA GLY A 181 -3.74 13.20 -0.06
C GLY A 181 -2.87 12.77 1.12
N MET A 182 -2.87 11.48 1.43
CA MET A 182 -2.15 10.89 2.56
C MET A 182 -2.06 9.37 2.36
N ASN A 183 -0.87 8.83 2.50
CA ASN A 183 -0.58 7.39 2.44
C ASN A 183 -0.17 6.89 3.80
#